data_29011a06448f05d6e180f45e67b812e3
#
_entry.id   29011a06448f05d6e180f45e67b812e3
#
_cell.length_a   1.000
_cell.length_b   1.000
_cell.length_c   1.000
_cell.angle_alpha   90.00
_cell.angle_beta   90.00
_cell.angle_gamma   90.00
#
_symmetry.space_group_name_H-M   'P 1'
#
loop_
_entity.id
_entity.type
_entity.pdbx_description
1 polymer ?
#
loop_
_entity_poly.entity_id
_entity_poly.type
_entity_poly.pdbx_seq_one_letter_code
_entity_poly.pdbx_strand_id
1 'polypeptide(L)'
;NFNPGEPNYDLFRLSCRVSAKRLFPNFSFQDAPFNLQYYKGTPETEIAYMGCRTRVIANVYDKEKAVSPGRGNLSFTTINLPRIAILANGNIDWFYKELDRKIDLVIEQLLERFEIHAQKKVHNFPFLIGEGVCIDREKLSLNDEVREVVKHGTLSVGVIGLAECLKALSGMDHGESEVAQNMGLDIISHM
;
A
#
# COMPACT_ATOMS: atom_id res chain seq x y z
N ASN A 1 7.15 3.55 -23.06
CA ASN A 1 7.16 2.15 -23.51
C ASN A 1 8.59 1.73 -23.86
N PHE A 2 8.93 0.48 -23.57
CA PHE A 2 10.24 -0.09 -23.86
C PHE A 2 10.07 -1.27 -24.83
N ASN A 3 9.85 -0.96 -26.12
CA ASN A 3 9.71 -1.98 -27.15
C ASN A 3 11.05 -2.22 -27.87
N PRO A 4 11.26 -3.42 -28.44
CA PRO A 4 12.43 -3.69 -29.25
C PRO A 4 12.59 -2.65 -30.38
N GLY A 5 13.78 -2.06 -30.49
CA GLY A 5 14.09 -1.04 -31.50
C GLY A 5 13.81 0.41 -31.06
N GLU A 6 13.16 0.64 -29.92
CA GLU A 6 12.99 1.98 -29.34
C GLU A 6 14.24 2.43 -28.57
N PRO A 7 14.42 3.76 -28.40
CA PRO A 7 15.52 4.30 -27.59
C PRO A 7 15.53 3.71 -26.18
N ASN A 8 16.73 3.39 -25.69
CA ASN A 8 16.95 2.85 -24.34
C ASN A 8 16.38 1.44 -24.07
N TYR A 9 15.96 0.69 -25.09
CA TYR A 9 15.51 -0.69 -24.91
C TYR A 9 16.63 -1.61 -24.38
N ASP A 10 17.88 -1.38 -24.80
CA ASP A 10 19.07 -2.08 -24.29
C ASP A 10 19.30 -1.79 -22.79
N LEU A 11 19.10 -0.56 -22.35
CA LEU A 11 19.15 -0.17 -20.94
C LEU A 11 18.05 -0.85 -20.13
N PHE A 12 16.83 -0.91 -20.67
CA PHE A 12 15.72 -1.65 -20.04
C PHE A 12 16.06 -3.14 -19.89
N ARG A 13 16.62 -3.78 -20.92
CA ARG A 13 17.09 -5.18 -20.83
C ARG A 13 18.17 -5.38 -19.78
N LEU A 14 19.10 -4.44 -19.66
CA LEU A 14 20.14 -4.48 -18.64
C LEU A 14 19.51 -4.35 -17.23
N SER A 15 18.59 -3.42 -17.03
CA SER A 15 17.90 -3.25 -15.75
C SER A 15 17.09 -4.50 -15.35
N CYS A 16 16.46 -5.19 -16.30
CA CYS A 16 15.78 -6.48 -16.04
C CYS A 16 16.77 -7.56 -15.57
N ARG A 17 17.96 -7.66 -16.18
CA ARG A 17 19.00 -8.62 -15.74
C ARG A 17 19.51 -8.31 -14.32
N VAL A 18 19.67 -7.02 -14.01
CA VAL A 18 20.08 -6.59 -12.66
C VAL A 18 18.98 -6.93 -11.65
N SER A 19 17.74 -6.62 -11.98
CA SER A 19 16.59 -6.91 -11.11
C SER A 19 16.42 -8.41 -10.83
N ALA A 20 16.63 -9.25 -11.85
CA ALA A 20 16.59 -10.70 -11.69
C ALA A 20 17.65 -11.25 -10.71
N LYS A 21 18.79 -10.56 -10.57
CA LYS A 21 19.88 -10.98 -9.67
C LYS A 21 19.85 -10.33 -8.30
N ARG A 22 19.28 -9.11 -8.19
CA ARG A 22 19.39 -8.25 -7.01
C ARG A 22 18.05 -7.83 -6.44
N LEU A 23 16.93 -8.22 -7.07
CA LEU A 23 15.55 -7.80 -6.75
C LEU A 23 15.34 -6.28 -6.85
N PHE A 24 16.21 -5.58 -7.56
CA PHE A 24 16.20 -4.13 -7.73
C PHE A 24 16.84 -3.77 -9.10
N PRO A 25 16.36 -2.74 -9.84
CA PRO A 25 15.30 -1.78 -9.49
C PRO A 25 13.87 -2.35 -9.55
N ASN A 26 12.92 -1.66 -8.92
CA ASN A 26 11.50 -1.89 -9.12
C ASN A 26 11.02 -1.18 -10.39
N PHE A 27 10.03 -1.76 -11.07
CA PHE A 27 9.44 -1.20 -12.27
C PHE A 27 8.00 -0.76 -12.00
N SER A 28 7.63 0.37 -12.58
CA SER A 28 6.24 0.85 -12.62
C SER A 28 5.78 0.87 -14.07
N PHE A 29 4.67 0.20 -14.35
CA PHE A 29 4.08 0.10 -15.68
C PHE A 29 2.95 1.12 -15.81
N GLN A 30 3.30 2.36 -16.19
CA GLN A 30 2.34 3.47 -16.28
C GLN A 30 1.30 3.27 -17.39
N ASP A 31 1.66 2.54 -18.44
CA ASP A 31 0.83 2.19 -19.58
C ASP A 31 0.02 0.90 -19.39
N ALA A 32 0.12 0.24 -18.25
CA ALA A 32 -0.71 -0.90 -17.95
C ALA A 32 -2.18 -0.50 -17.77
N PRO A 33 -3.17 -1.31 -18.22
CA PRO A 33 -4.59 -0.96 -18.15
C PRO A 33 -5.07 -0.56 -16.75
N PHE A 34 -4.56 -1.21 -15.70
CA PHE A 34 -4.92 -0.91 -14.31
C PHE A 34 -4.38 0.44 -13.81
N ASN A 35 -3.41 1.05 -14.51
CA ASN A 35 -2.95 2.42 -14.25
C ASN A 35 -3.64 3.41 -15.20
N LEU A 36 -3.71 3.09 -16.50
CA LEU A 36 -4.29 3.97 -17.51
C LEU A 36 -5.75 4.36 -17.22
N GLN A 37 -6.53 3.50 -16.58
CA GLN A 37 -7.92 3.81 -16.23
C GLN A 37 -8.07 5.04 -15.32
N TYR A 38 -7.02 5.43 -14.60
CA TYR A 38 -7.00 6.59 -13.68
C TYR A 38 -6.34 7.81 -14.30
N TYR A 39 -5.61 7.64 -15.39
CA TYR A 39 -4.92 8.74 -16.07
C TYR A 39 -5.89 9.55 -16.93
N LYS A 40 -6.01 10.85 -16.65
CA LYS A 40 -6.90 11.77 -17.35
C LYS A 40 -6.17 12.71 -18.32
N GLY A 41 -4.92 12.41 -18.67
CA GLY A 41 -4.12 13.20 -19.61
C GLY A 41 -3.40 14.39 -18.98
N THR A 42 -3.39 14.52 -17.65
CA THR A 42 -2.67 15.59 -16.94
C THR A 42 -1.65 15.01 -15.97
N PRO A 43 -0.53 15.72 -15.72
CA PRO A 43 0.52 15.24 -14.80
C PRO A 43 -0.01 14.91 -13.39
N GLU A 44 -1.00 15.64 -12.90
CA GLU A 44 -1.58 15.46 -11.56
C GLU A 44 -2.33 14.13 -11.44
N THR A 45 -2.81 13.59 -12.55
CA THR A 45 -3.53 12.30 -12.61
C THR A 45 -2.63 11.13 -12.96
N GLU A 46 -1.34 11.36 -13.17
CA GLU A 46 -0.36 10.30 -13.38
C GLU A 46 -0.18 9.51 -12.09
N ILE A 47 -0.16 8.19 -12.21
CA ILE A 47 -0.02 7.31 -11.05
C ILE A 47 1.41 7.34 -10.56
N ALA A 48 1.59 7.73 -9.30
CA ALA A 48 2.86 7.68 -8.60
C ALA A 48 2.84 6.62 -7.49
N TYR A 49 4.00 5.99 -7.30
CA TYR A 49 4.23 5.04 -6.22
C TYR A 49 5.04 5.69 -5.12
N MET A 50 4.55 5.59 -3.89
CA MET A 50 5.24 6.07 -2.69
C MET A 50 6.00 4.93 -2.02
N GLY A 51 7.17 5.25 -1.47
CA GLY A 51 8.03 4.26 -0.86
C GLY A 51 8.37 3.14 -1.84
N CYS A 52 8.19 1.89 -1.41
CA CYS A 52 8.55 0.76 -2.26
C CYS A 52 7.49 0.44 -3.32
N ARG A 53 6.20 0.47 -2.98
CA ARG A 53 5.10 -0.03 -3.86
C ARG A 53 3.73 0.51 -3.53
N THR A 54 3.61 1.49 -2.64
CA THR A 54 2.30 2.04 -2.27
C THR A 54 1.77 2.92 -3.38
N ARG A 55 0.63 2.55 -3.94
CA ARG A 55 -0.10 3.31 -4.95
C ARG A 55 -1.29 4.02 -4.32
N VAL A 56 -1.33 5.34 -4.37
CA VAL A 56 -2.45 6.15 -3.88
C VAL A 56 -3.22 6.67 -5.08
N ILE A 57 -4.50 6.33 -5.17
CA ILE A 57 -5.35 6.70 -6.30
C ILE A 57 -6.62 7.40 -5.81
N ALA A 58 -7.48 6.68 -5.08
CA ALA A 58 -8.74 7.23 -4.60
C ALA A 58 -8.53 8.19 -3.42
N ASN A 59 -9.42 9.16 -3.27
CA ASN A 59 -9.51 10.01 -2.10
C ASN A 59 -10.91 9.85 -1.49
N VAL A 60 -10.97 9.31 -0.28
CA VAL A 60 -12.24 9.01 0.40
C VAL A 60 -12.97 10.29 0.81
N TYR A 61 -12.23 11.32 1.19
CA TYR A 61 -12.78 12.59 1.68
C TYR A 61 -13.13 13.57 0.57
N ASP A 62 -12.38 13.53 -0.53
CA ASP A 62 -12.59 14.44 -1.66
C ASP A 62 -12.32 13.71 -2.97
N LYS A 63 -13.40 13.24 -3.59
CA LYS A 63 -13.31 12.46 -4.84
C LYS A 63 -12.79 13.28 -6.02
N GLU A 64 -12.90 14.61 -5.98
CA GLU A 64 -12.36 15.50 -7.02
C GLU A 64 -10.84 15.62 -6.92
N LYS A 65 -10.29 15.37 -5.72
CA LYS A 65 -8.85 15.33 -5.45
C LYS A 65 -8.29 13.91 -5.43
N ALA A 66 -8.77 13.05 -6.31
CA ALA A 66 -8.24 11.71 -6.51
C ALA A 66 -6.93 11.76 -7.31
N VAL A 67 -5.92 12.42 -6.75
CA VAL A 67 -4.57 12.60 -7.31
C VAL A 67 -3.53 11.99 -6.39
N SER A 68 -2.34 11.64 -6.93
CA SER A 68 -1.23 11.10 -6.12
C SER A 68 -0.37 12.20 -5.46
N PRO A 69 -0.07 13.34 -6.12
CA PRO A 69 0.79 14.38 -5.55
C PRO A 69 0.22 14.98 -4.27
N GLY A 70 1.11 15.34 -3.35
CA GLY A 70 0.75 16.02 -2.10
C GLY A 70 0.07 15.14 -1.05
N ARG A 71 -0.03 13.82 -1.29
CA ARG A 71 -0.62 12.83 -0.38
C ARG A 71 0.46 11.87 0.14
N GLY A 72 0.14 11.12 1.19
CA GLY A 72 1.09 10.20 1.80
C GLY A 72 0.42 8.99 2.47
N ASN A 73 1.22 7.97 2.76
CA ASN A 73 0.83 6.88 3.64
C ASN A 73 1.14 7.30 5.08
N LEU A 74 0.10 7.52 5.88
CA LEU A 74 0.22 8.03 7.25
C LEU A 74 0.69 6.98 8.23
N SER A 75 0.15 5.78 8.10
CA SER A 75 0.45 4.68 9.01
C SER A 75 0.08 3.34 8.38
N PHE A 76 0.79 2.31 8.81
CA PHE A 76 0.47 0.93 8.47
C PHE A 76 0.68 0.03 9.69
N THR A 77 -0.03 -1.08 9.71
CA THR A 77 0.17 -2.17 10.69
C THR A 77 0.10 -3.49 9.97
N THR A 78 1.01 -4.41 10.31
CA THR A 78 1.18 -5.68 9.61
C THR A 78 0.71 -6.84 10.48
N ILE A 79 -0.18 -7.67 9.95
CA ILE A 79 -0.67 -8.89 10.59
C ILE A 79 0.30 -10.05 10.31
N ASN A 80 0.66 -10.78 11.35
CA ASN A 80 1.52 -11.96 11.27
C ASN A 80 0.64 -13.20 10.95
N LEU A 81 0.46 -13.50 9.66
CA LEU A 81 -0.34 -14.64 9.21
C LEU A 81 0.19 -16.01 9.70
N PRO A 82 1.51 -16.30 9.66
CA PRO A 82 2.04 -17.56 10.17
C PRO A 82 1.65 -17.83 11.62
N ARG A 83 1.68 -16.83 12.47
CA ARG A 83 1.27 -16.99 13.87
C ARG A 83 -0.19 -17.44 13.99
N ILE A 84 -1.09 -16.84 13.21
CA ILE A 84 -2.52 -17.21 13.22
C ILE A 84 -2.67 -18.66 12.71
N ALA A 85 -1.99 -18.98 11.60
CA ALA A 85 -2.06 -20.31 11.00
C ALA A 85 -1.54 -21.43 11.93
N ILE A 86 -0.41 -21.21 12.60
CA ILE A 86 0.14 -22.17 13.59
C ILE A 86 -0.84 -22.37 14.75
N LEU A 87 -1.43 -21.29 15.28
CA LEU A 87 -2.41 -21.38 16.36
C LEU A 87 -3.72 -22.02 15.93
N ALA A 88 -4.11 -21.88 14.67
CA ALA A 88 -5.28 -22.53 14.09
C ALA A 88 -5.13 -24.06 14.03
N ASN A 89 -3.89 -24.56 13.95
CA ASN A 89 -3.58 -26.00 13.92
C ASN A 89 -4.46 -26.78 12.91
N GLY A 90 -4.58 -26.26 11.68
CA GLY A 90 -5.39 -26.83 10.60
C GLY A 90 -6.88 -26.50 10.64
N ASN A 91 -7.37 -25.79 11.65
CA ASN A 91 -8.76 -25.36 11.70
C ASN A 91 -8.94 -24.04 10.90
N ILE A 92 -9.43 -24.18 9.67
CA ILE A 92 -9.60 -23.06 8.73
C ILE A 92 -10.65 -22.04 9.23
N ASP A 93 -11.76 -22.49 9.81
CA ASP A 93 -12.81 -21.61 10.33
C ASP A 93 -12.28 -20.74 11.49
N TRP A 94 -11.50 -21.36 12.37
CA TRP A 94 -10.85 -20.63 13.46
C TRP A 94 -9.81 -19.62 12.93
N PHE A 95 -9.06 -20.02 11.88
CA PHE A 95 -8.09 -19.12 11.24
C PHE A 95 -8.76 -17.84 10.74
N TYR A 96 -9.84 -17.94 9.97
CA TYR A 96 -10.55 -16.77 9.44
C TYR A 96 -11.16 -15.92 10.55
N LYS A 97 -11.77 -16.54 11.55
CA LYS A 97 -12.33 -15.82 12.70
C LYS A 97 -11.27 -15.01 13.46
N GLU A 98 -10.08 -15.59 13.66
CA GLU A 98 -8.98 -14.88 14.33
C GLU A 98 -8.37 -13.82 13.40
N LEU A 99 -8.32 -14.06 12.09
CA LEU A 99 -7.91 -13.07 11.11
C LEU A 99 -8.82 -11.86 11.14
N ASP A 100 -10.13 -12.03 11.10
CA ASP A 100 -11.12 -10.95 11.22
C ASP A 100 -10.91 -10.14 12.50
N ARG A 101 -10.77 -10.83 13.62
CA ARG A 101 -10.49 -10.16 14.91
C ARG A 101 -9.19 -9.34 14.89
N LYS A 102 -8.15 -9.79 14.16
CA LYS A 102 -6.91 -9.04 13.99
C LYS A 102 -7.07 -7.86 13.05
N ILE A 103 -7.86 -8.00 12.00
CA ILE A 103 -8.18 -6.91 11.07
C ILE A 103 -8.90 -5.79 11.83
N ASP A 104 -9.94 -6.12 12.60
CA ASP A 104 -10.67 -5.14 13.40
C ASP A 104 -9.76 -4.39 14.36
N LEU A 105 -8.90 -5.10 15.10
CA LEU A 105 -7.94 -4.51 16.02
C LEU A 105 -6.94 -3.57 15.30
N VAL A 106 -6.49 -3.95 14.11
CA VAL A 106 -5.58 -3.13 13.30
C VAL A 106 -6.28 -1.87 12.81
N ILE A 107 -7.53 -1.99 12.37
CA ILE A 107 -8.35 -0.83 11.94
C ILE A 107 -8.51 0.15 13.08
N GLU A 108 -8.93 -0.32 14.28
CA GLU A 108 -9.08 0.53 15.48
C GLU A 108 -7.76 1.25 15.80
N GLN A 109 -6.64 0.52 15.80
CA GLN A 109 -5.32 1.09 16.07
C GLN A 109 -4.92 2.15 15.03
N LEU A 110 -5.20 1.91 13.75
CA LEU A 110 -4.87 2.86 12.68
C LEU A 110 -5.71 4.13 12.79
N LEU A 111 -6.99 4.01 13.13
CA LEU A 111 -7.88 5.16 13.37
C LEU A 111 -7.45 5.97 14.59
N GLU A 112 -7.07 5.32 15.68
CA GLU A 112 -6.51 6.00 16.86
C GLU A 112 -5.22 6.77 16.52
N ARG A 113 -4.30 6.15 15.77
CA ARG A 113 -3.09 6.83 15.27
C ARG A 113 -3.42 8.02 14.39
N PHE A 114 -4.41 7.90 13.53
CA PHE A 114 -4.86 9.01 12.72
C PHE A 114 -5.30 10.19 13.60
N GLU A 115 -6.11 9.96 14.62
CA GLU A 115 -6.55 11.00 15.55
C GLU A 115 -5.38 11.66 16.29
N ILE A 116 -4.41 10.87 16.75
CA ILE A 116 -3.19 11.40 17.40
C ILE A 116 -2.40 12.29 16.42
N HIS A 117 -2.28 11.89 15.16
CA HIS A 117 -1.59 12.71 14.15
C HIS A 117 -2.38 13.95 13.79
N ALA A 118 -3.69 13.83 13.59
CA ALA A 118 -4.57 14.90 13.16
C ALA A 118 -4.61 16.09 14.13
N GLN A 119 -4.40 15.83 15.43
CA GLN A 119 -4.34 16.86 16.48
C GLN A 119 -2.99 17.59 16.57
N LYS A 120 -1.96 17.12 15.86
CA LYS A 120 -0.68 17.83 15.80
C LYS A 120 -0.84 19.14 15.05
N LYS A 121 0.06 20.09 15.33
CA LYS A 121 0.07 21.40 14.70
C LYS A 121 1.00 21.45 13.50
N VAL A 122 0.73 22.35 12.55
CA VAL A 122 1.56 22.53 11.36
C VAL A 122 3.03 22.75 11.71
N HIS A 123 3.34 23.54 12.76
CA HIS A 123 4.71 23.80 13.17
C HIS A 123 5.45 22.55 13.70
N ASN A 124 4.75 21.45 14.02
CA ASN A 124 5.41 20.19 14.38
C ASN A 124 5.99 19.47 13.13
N PHE A 125 5.61 19.90 11.93
CA PHE A 125 6.05 19.33 10.66
C PHE A 125 6.60 20.42 9.74
N PRO A 126 7.71 21.10 10.13
CA PRO A 126 8.18 22.31 9.44
C PRO A 126 8.54 22.09 7.98
N PHE A 127 9.00 20.89 7.63
CA PHE A 127 9.36 20.54 6.24
C PHE A 127 8.15 20.02 5.46
N LEU A 128 7.58 18.90 5.85
CA LEU A 128 6.54 18.21 5.04
C LEU A 128 5.28 19.05 4.86
N ILE A 129 4.84 19.71 5.93
CA ILE A 129 3.62 20.53 5.90
C ILE A 129 3.98 22.00 5.79
N GLY A 130 5.05 22.46 6.47
CA GLY A 130 5.48 23.85 6.46
C GLY A 130 5.82 24.37 5.06
N GLU A 131 6.54 23.59 4.25
CA GLU A 131 6.98 23.95 2.89
C GLU A 131 5.90 23.76 1.79
N GLY A 132 4.67 23.43 2.16
CA GLY A 132 3.57 23.34 1.19
C GLY A 132 3.57 22.10 0.30
N VAL A 133 4.26 21.03 0.70
CA VAL A 133 4.33 19.78 -0.09
C VAL A 133 3.01 19.03 -0.08
N CYS A 134 2.24 19.15 1.01
CA CYS A 134 0.99 18.42 1.18
C CYS A 134 -0.21 19.16 0.57
N ILE A 135 -1.15 18.39 0.04
CA ILE A 135 -2.42 18.90 -0.49
C ILE A 135 -3.19 19.67 0.62
N ASP A 136 -3.85 20.75 0.24
CA ASP A 136 -4.62 21.65 1.14
C ASP A 136 -3.79 22.34 2.24
N ARG A 137 -2.46 22.31 2.14
CA ARG A 137 -1.59 22.98 3.11
C ARG A 137 -1.83 24.51 3.18
N GLU A 138 -2.13 25.11 2.06
CA GLU A 138 -2.39 26.56 1.93
C GLU A 138 -3.60 27.05 2.76
N LYS A 139 -4.45 26.13 3.21
CA LYS A 139 -5.62 26.42 4.04
C LYS A 139 -5.30 26.56 5.52
N LEU A 140 -4.07 26.23 5.95
CA LEU A 140 -3.69 26.13 7.34
C LEU A 140 -2.65 27.18 7.74
N SER A 141 -2.80 27.74 8.94
CA SER A 141 -1.79 28.52 9.65
C SER A 141 -0.85 27.62 10.46
N LEU A 142 0.29 28.15 10.93
CA LEU A 142 1.29 27.37 11.68
C LEU A 142 0.74 26.72 12.96
N ASN A 143 -0.26 27.33 13.59
CA ASN A 143 -0.85 26.85 14.84
C ASN A 143 -2.12 26.02 14.65
N ASP A 144 -2.56 25.80 13.41
CA ASP A 144 -3.72 24.97 13.11
C ASP A 144 -3.37 23.48 13.21
N GLU A 145 -4.38 22.67 13.46
CA GLU A 145 -4.25 21.21 13.42
C GLU A 145 -4.06 20.74 11.99
N VAL A 146 -3.27 19.67 11.82
CA VAL A 146 -2.95 19.15 10.49
C VAL A 146 -4.03 18.24 9.91
N ARG A 147 -5.17 18.09 10.56
CA ARG A 147 -6.30 17.24 10.15
C ARG A 147 -6.69 17.42 8.69
N GLU A 148 -6.83 18.67 8.24
CA GLU A 148 -7.25 19.00 6.87
C GLU A 148 -6.27 18.49 5.81
N VAL A 149 -5.01 18.33 6.15
CA VAL A 149 -3.97 17.79 5.28
C VAL A 149 -3.91 16.26 5.38
N VAL A 150 -3.81 15.72 6.62
CA VAL A 150 -3.59 14.28 6.82
C VAL A 150 -4.81 13.43 6.46
N LYS A 151 -6.03 13.98 6.46
CA LYS A 151 -7.24 13.27 6.02
C LYS A 151 -7.17 12.75 4.58
N HIS A 152 -6.32 13.33 3.73
CA HIS A 152 -6.09 12.88 2.36
C HIS A 152 -5.08 11.74 2.26
N GLY A 153 -4.41 11.41 3.34
CA GLY A 153 -3.47 10.30 3.39
C GLY A 153 -4.15 8.93 3.49
N THR A 154 -3.36 7.88 3.45
CA THR A 154 -3.84 6.50 3.54
C THR A 154 -3.44 5.85 4.87
N LEU A 155 -4.30 4.98 5.36
CA LEU A 155 -4.01 4.02 6.42
C LEU A 155 -3.99 2.62 5.78
N SER A 156 -2.99 1.81 6.10
CA SER A 156 -2.79 0.54 5.40
C SER A 156 -2.77 -0.64 6.38
N VAL A 157 -3.62 -1.62 6.11
CA VAL A 157 -3.54 -2.95 6.73
C VAL A 157 -2.60 -3.80 5.88
N GLY A 158 -1.53 -4.31 6.47
CA GLY A 158 -0.55 -5.15 5.80
C GLY A 158 -0.56 -6.58 6.34
N VAL A 159 0.06 -7.48 5.59
CA VAL A 159 0.30 -8.86 6.02
C VAL A 159 1.73 -9.27 5.75
N ILE A 160 2.20 -10.25 6.50
CA ILE A 160 3.50 -10.88 6.29
C ILE A 160 3.37 -12.39 6.39
N GLY A 161 4.18 -13.10 5.61
CA GLY A 161 4.37 -14.55 5.74
C GLY A 161 3.24 -15.37 5.15
N LEU A 162 2.65 -14.97 4.01
CA LEU A 162 1.59 -15.74 3.36
C LEU A 162 2.06 -17.16 2.99
N ALA A 163 3.28 -17.31 2.47
CA ALA A 163 3.81 -18.64 2.12
C ALA A 163 3.91 -19.56 3.33
N GLU A 164 4.45 -19.06 4.43
CA GLU A 164 4.57 -19.81 5.70
C GLU A 164 3.20 -20.10 6.33
N CYS A 165 2.26 -19.16 6.17
CA CYS A 165 0.87 -19.36 6.59
C CYS A 165 0.23 -20.54 5.85
N LEU A 166 0.35 -20.56 4.52
CA LEU A 166 -0.16 -21.65 3.69
C LEU A 166 0.48 -22.98 4.04
N LYS A 167 1.80 -23.00 4.26
CA LYS A 167 2.52 -24.18 4.72
C LYS A 167 2.00 -24.72 6.05
N ALA A 168 1.69 -23.83 6.99
CA ALA A 168 1.13 -24.21 8.28
C ALA A 168 -0.32 -24.72 8.20
N LEU A 169 -1.12 -24.22 7.25
CA LEU A 169 -2.52 -24.61 7.07
C LEU A 169 -2.71 -25.85 6.18
N SER A 170 -1.93 -25.98 5.09
CA SER A 170 -2.13 -27.00 4.05
C SER A 170 -0.93 -27.91 3.80
N GLY A 171 0.21 -27.64 4.42
CA GLY A 171 1.46 -28.37 4.20
C GLY A 171 2.29 -27.91 3.01
N MET A 172 1.76 -27.04 2.13
CA MET A 172 2.43 -26.53 0.93
C MET A 172 2.27 -25.02 0.81
N ASP A 173 3.21 -24.35 0.14
CA ASP A 173 3.06 -22.91 -0.19
C ASP A 173 2.49 -22.70 -1.61
N HIS A 174 2.22 -21.45 -1.95
CA HIS A 174 1.61 -21.06 -3.23
C HIS A 174 2.49 -21.33 -4.46
N GLY A 175 3.78 -21.56 -4.29
CA GLY A 175 4.70 -21.96 -5.37
C GLY A 175 4.78 -23.47 -5.58
N GLU A 176 4.30 -24.27 -4.62
CA GLU A 176 4.37 -25.74 -4.62
C GLU A 176 3.05 -26.40 -5.07
N SER A 177 1.91 -25.70 -4.90
CA SER A 177 0.58 -26.28 -5.16
C SER A 177 -0.43 -25.21 -5.62
N GLU A 178 -1.20 -25.54 -6.67
CA GLU A 178 -2.32 -24.72 -7.14
C GLU A 178 -3.41 -24.57 -6.06
N VAL A 179 -3.65 -25.61 -5.28
CA VAL A 179 -4.61 -25.55 -4.16
C VAL A 179 -4.15 -24.56 -3.10
N ALA A 180 -2.87 -24.56 -2.75
CA ALA A 180 -2.29 -23.60 -1.83
C ALA A 180 -2.30 -22.17 -2.42
N GLN A 181 -2.05 -22.02 -3.72
CA GLN A 181 -2.16 -20.74 -4.40
C GLN A 181 -3.57 -20.16 -4.31
N ASN A 182 -4.60 -20.97 -4.60
CA ASN A 182 -5.99 -20.54 -4.52
C ASN A 182 -6.37 -20.18 -3.08
N MET A 183 -5.98 -20.97 -2.08
CA MET A 183 -6.16 -20.62 -0.66
C MET A 183 -5.49 -19.28 -0.33
N GLY A 184 -4.31 -19.01 -0.86
CA GLY A 184 -3.64 -17.72 -0.69
C GLY A 184 -4.41 -16.56 -1.28
N LEU A 185 -4.98 -16.73 -2.48
CA LEU A 185 -5.86 -15.75 -3.12
C LEU A 185 -7.13 -15.52 -2.29
N ASP A 186 -7.73 -16.57 -1.75
CA ASP A 186 -8.92 -16.47 -0.90
C ASP A 186 -8.62 -15.68 0.39
N ILE A 187 -7.49 -15.94 1.04
CA ILE A 187 -7.07 -15.19 2.24
C ILE A 187 -6.90 -13.71 1.93
N ILE A 188 -6.21 -13.37 0.83
CA ILE A 188 -5.99 -11.97 0.47
C ILE A 188 -7.28 -11.29 0.02
N SER A 189 -8.17 -12.00 -0.66
CA SER A 189 -9.47 -11.47 -1.09
C SER A 189 -10.44 -11.26 0.06
N HIS A 190 -10.29 -12.04 1.15
CA HIS A 190 -11.09 -11.91 2.36
C HIS A 190 -10.74 -10.64 3.16
N MET A 191 -9.51 -10.17 3.06
CA MET A 191 -8.99 -8.99 3.78
C MET A 191 -9.38 -7.66 3.12
#